data_0500c94ff0be935d7603bed0daf10dfa
#
_entry.id   0500c94ff0be935d7603bed0daf10dfa
#
_cell.length_a   1.000
_cell.length_b   1.000
_cell.length_c   1.000
_cell.angle_alpha   90.00
_cell.angle_beta   90.00
_cell.angle_gamma   90.00
#
_symmetry.space_group_name_H-M   'P 1'
#
loop_
_entity.id
_entity.type
_entity.pdbx_description
1 polymer ?
#
loop_
_entity_poly.entity_id
_entity_poly.type
_entity_poly.pdbx_seq_one_letter_code
_entity_poly.pdbx_strand_id
1 'polypeptide(L)'
;MPKMRLDTLLVERGLAESRAQAQRLVMAGQVRVDGQVALKPALSVVTNARLEVDLGPRYVSRGGEKLQAALEAFRIDPGNRICADVGASTGGFTDCLLQHGARRVYAIDVGKGILHWKLRQDPRVVVMEETNARYIRALPEKVSLVTVDAAFISLKILLPVLRVWLAPGGEALALVKPQFEAGRVAATRGQGVIREPRLHRQVLLGVLSFADQQGFGLQGLVRSPLLGPKGNAEFLAWFVYPGGAEGDLSELVARVVPLENSP
;
A
#
# COMPACT_ATOMS: atom_id res chain seq x y z
N MET A 1 -3.04 22.71 39.95
CA MET A 1 -3.60 21.67 39.07
C MET A 1 -3.12 20.30 39.55
N PRO A 2 -3.96 19.28 39.53
CA PRO A 2 -3.54 17.93 39.94
C PRO A 2 -2.40 17.44 39.02
N LYS A 3 -1.50 16.68 39.62
CA LYS A 3 -0.39 16.05 38.93
C LYS A 3 -0.54 14.55 38.93
N MET A 4 -0.11 13.89 37.86
CA MET A 4 -0.17 12.44 37.70
C MET A 4 1.12 11.93 37.06
N ARG A 5 1.40 10.65 37.24
CA ARG A 5 2.51 9.99 36.56
C ARG A 5 2.23 9.92 35.05
N LEU A 6 3.23 10.19 34.23
CA LEU A 6 3.10 10.21 32.77
C LEU A 6 2.61 8.86 32.22
N ASP A 7 3.17 7.74 32.72
CA ASP A 7 2.76 6.39 32.28
C ASP A 7 1.26 6.10 32.59
N THR A 8 0.74 6.63 33.68
CA THR A 8 -0.68 6.52 34.04
C THR A 8 -1.55 7.44 33.19
N LEU A 9 -1.13 8.69 33.01
CA LEU A 9 -1.88 9.68 32.22
C LEU A 9 -2.00 9.29 30.75
N LEU A 10 -0.97 8.64 30.15
CA LEU A 10 -1.03 8.11 28.81
C LEU A 10 -2.15 7.06 28.64
N VAL A 11 -2.31 6.16 29.61
CA VAL A 11 -3.37 5.15 29.58
C VAL A 11 -4.75 5.79 29.78
N GLU A 12 -4.91 6.69 30.76
CA GLU A 12 -6.18 7.39 31.00
C GLU A 12 -6.68 8.17 29.78
N ARG A 13 -5.75 8.72 28.98
CA ARG A 13 -6.09 9.45 27.74
C ARG A 13 -6.22 8.56 26.51
N GLY A 14 -6.10 7.23 26.64
CA GLY A 14 -6.17 6.29 25.52
C GLY A 14 -4.98 6.37 24.56
N LEU A 15 -3.88 7.01 24.98
CA LEU A 15 -2.64 7.13 24.19
C LEU A 15 -1.74 5.89 24.32
N ALA A 16 -2.07 4.99 25.22
CA ALA A 16 -1.46 3.66 25.38
C ALA A 16 -2.51 2.69 25.89
N GLU A 17 -2.48 1.44 25.42
CA GLU A 17 -3.42 0.38 25.82
C GLU A 17 -3.16 -0.14 27.23
N SER A 18 -1.92 -0.03 27.68
CA SER A 18 -1.50 -0.48 29.01
C SER A 18 -0.35 0.36 29.56
N ARG A 19 -0.20 0.35 30.89
CA ARG A 19 0.91 1.03 31.56
C ARG A 19 2.28 0.50 31.10
N ALA A 20 2.40 -0.79 30.82
CA ALA A 20 3.63 -1.38 30.31
C ALA A 20 3.98 -0.84 28.89
N GLN A 21 2.99 -0.65 28.03
CA GLN A 21 3.17 0.00 26.73
C GLN A 21 3.56 1.46 26.91
N ALA A 22 2.86 2.22 27.75
CA ALA A 22 3.20 3.61 28.06
C ALA A 22 4.66 3.76 28.51
N GLN A 23 5.13 2.89 29.40
CA GLN A 23 6.51 2.89 29.86
C GLN A 23 7.51 2.67 28.72
N ARG A 24 7.25 1.69 27.84
CA ARG A 24 8.10 1.45 26.65
C ARG A 24 8.15 2.66 25.74
N LEU A 25 7.00 3.28 25.43
CA LEU A 25 6.93 4.48 24.59
C LEU A 25 7.74 5.65 25.18
N VAL A 26 7.60 5.88 26.48
CA VAL A 26 8.38 6.95 27.16
C VAL A 26 9.87 6.64 27.15
N MET A 27 10.27 5.41 27.50
CA MET A 27 11.70 5.03 27.50
C MET A 27 12.32 5.05 26.11
N ALA A 28 11.52 4.81 25.05
CA ALA A 28 11.94 4.93 23.67
C ALA A 28 12.03 6.40 23.16
N GLY A 29 11.66 7.39 24.00
CA GLY A 29 11.66 8.80 23.61
C GLY A 29 10.54 9.20 22.64
N GLN A 30 9.53 8.36 22.51
CA GLN A 30 8.38 8.52 21.62
C GLN A 30 7.26 9.41 22.21
N VAL A 31 7.42 9.88 23.45
CA VAL A 31 6.43 10.72 24.12
C VAL A 31 6.96 12.12 24.33
N ARG A 32 6.17 13.12 23.95
CA ARG A 32 6.41 14.52 24.24
C ARG A 32 5.36 15.05 25.22
N VAL A 33 5.83 15.83 26.18
CA VAL A 33 5.01 16.58 27.12
C VAL A 33 5.27 18.06 26.87
N ASP A 34 4.24 18.80 26.49
CA ASP A 34 4.33 20.23 26.12
C ASP A 34 5.47 20.50 25.11
N GLY A 35 5.61 19.60 24.10
CA GLY A 35 6.62 19.66 23.04
C GLY A 35 8.00 19.12 23.41
N GLN A 36 8.28 18.80 24.68
CA GLN A 36 9.58 18.26 25.14
C GLN A 36 9.54 16.73 25.26
N VAL A 37 10.61 16.06 24.79
CA VAL A 37 10.73 14.60 24.88
C VAL A 37 10.82 14.18 26.36
N ALA A 38 9.94 13.26 26.77
CA ALA A 38 9.94 12.67 28.10
C ALA A 38 10.61 11.28 28.06
N LEU A 39 11.59 11.06 28.93
CA LEU A 39 12.34 9.79 29.03
C LEU A 39 12.06 9.03 30.31
N LYS A 40 11.31 9.61 31.26
CA LYS A 40 11.00 8.98 32.55
C LYS A 40 9.51 8.66 32.67
N PRO A 41 9.10 7.38 32.64
CA PRO A 41 7.69 6.99 32.78
C PRO A 41 7.01 7.52 34.05
N ALA A 42 7.80 7.64 35.12
CA ALA A 42 7.32 8.15 36.42
C ALA A 42 7.32 9.70 36.50
N LEU A 43 7.59 10.41 35.40
CA LEU A 43 7.55 11.86 35.39
C LEU A 43 6.18 12.35 35.88
N SER A 44 6.18 13.25 36.86
CA SER A 44 4.97 13.89 37.37
C SER A 44 4.59 15.05 36.47
N VAL A 45 3.48 14.93 35.74
CA VAL A 45 2.97 15.93 34.81
C VAL A 45 1.61 16.45 35.26
N VAL A 46 1.27 17.67 34.89
CA VAL A 46 -0.07 18.22 35.16
C VAL A 46 -1.08 17.48 34.28
N THR A 47 -2.28 17.19 34.84
CA THR A 47 -3.26 16.37 34.14
C THR A 47 -3.81 16.98 32.85
N ASN A 48 -3.61 18.27 32.61
CA ASN A 48 -3.96 18.98 31.38
C ASN A 48 -2.78 19.23 30.44
N ALA A 49 -1.57 18.70 30.71
CA ALA A 49 -0.42 18.80 29.79
C ALA A 49 -0.75 18.30 28.39
N ARG A 50 -0.19 18.93 27.38
CA ARG A 50 -0.26 18.46 25.99
C ARG A 50 0.65 17.23 25.84
N LEU A 51 0.03 16.07 25.56
CA LEU A 51 0.75 14.83 25.32
C LEU A 51 0.72 14.52 23.82
N GLU A 52 1.88 14.20 23.28
CA GLU A 52 2.05 13.72 21.91
C GLU A 52 2.81 12.40 21.96
N VAL A 53 2.31 11.40 21.21
CA VAL A 53 2.96 10.09 21.12
C VAL A 53 3.35 9.86 19.67
N ASP A 54 4.65 9.77 19.41
CA ASP A 54 5.20 9.38 18.11
C ASP A 54 5.33 7.86 18.06
N LEU A 55 4.33 7.21 17.51
CA LEU A 55 4.33 5.75 17.34
C LEU A 55 5.25 5.29 16.19
N GLY A 56 5.94 6.24 15.54
CA GLY A 56 6.70 5.97 14.33
C GLY A 56 5.80 5.64 13.13
N PRO A 57 6.39 5.24 12.00
CA PRO A 57 5.61 4.88 10.82
C PRO A 57 4.77 3.62 11.09
N ARG A 58 3.50 3.67 10.70
CA ARG A 58 2.54 2.55 10.88
C ARG A 58 3.02 1.28 10.18
N TYR A 59 3.63 1.44 9.01
CA TYR A 59 4.13 0.35 8.17
C TYR A 59 5.64 0.45 7.98
N VAL A 60 6.28 -0.64 7.62
CA VAL A 60 7.73 -0.68 7.36
C VAL A 60 8.18 0.24 6.20
N SER A 61 7.25 0.73 5.39
CA SER A 61 7.48 1.78 4.39
C SER A 61 6.18 2.50 4.03
N ARG A 62 6.29 3.67 3.37
CA ARG A 62 5.16 4.47 2.87
C ARG A 62 4.24 3.72 1.89
N GLY A 63 4.72 2.61 1.31
CA GLY A 63 3.89 1.73 0.48
C GLY A 63 2.64 1.25 1.23
N GLY A 64 2.76 0.90 2.52
CA GLY A 64 1.64 0.45 3.33
C GLY A 64 0.49 1.46 3.41
N GLU A 65 0.78 2.76 3.45
CA GLU A 65 -0.23 3.82 3.45
C GLU A 65 -1.02 3.89 2.12
N LYS A 66 -0.34 3.60 0.98
CA LYS A 66 -1.02 3.53 -0.32
C LYS A 66 -2.01 2.37 -0.36
N LEU A 67 -1.58 1.18 0.10
CA LEU A 67 -2.45 0.01 0.15
C LEU A 67 -3.60 0.22 1.14
N GLN A 68 -3.33 0.76 2.33
CA GLN A 68 -4.35 1.12 3.31
C GLN A 68 -5.46 1.97 2.67
N ALA A 69 -5.08 3.03 1.97
CA ALA A 69 -6.04 3.92 1.32
C ALA A 69 -6.90 3.19 0.26
N ALA A 70 -6.33 2.22 -0.47
CA ALA A 70 -7.08 1.41 -1.42
C ALA A 70 -8.04 0.44 -0.72
N LEU A 71 -7.58 -0.25 0.34
CA LEU A 71 -8.42 -1.16 1.12
C LEU A 71 -9.64 -0.43 1.70
N GLU A 72 -9.43 0.78 2.22
CA GLU A 72 -10.51 1.63 2.76
C GLU A 72 -11.46 2.12 1.65
N ALA A 73 -10.91 2.68 0.56
CA ALA A 73 -11.71 3.24 -0.54
C ALA A 73 -12.59 2.19 -1.22
N PHE A 74 -12.09 0.97 -1.36
CA PHE A 74 -12.79 -0.13 -2.04
C PHE A 74 -13.46 -1.11 -1.06
N ARG A 75 -13.30 -0.91 0.25
CA ARG A 75 -13.82 -1.78 1.31
C ARG A 75 -13.37 -3.23 1.15
N ILE A 76 -12.11 -3.43 0.80
CA ILE A 76 -11.51 -4.77 0.65
C ILE A 76 -10.99 -5.22 2.02
N ASP A 77 -11.40 -6.40 2.45
CA ASP A 77 -10.91 -7.04 3.67
C ASP A 77 -9.91 -8.15 3.34
N PRO A 78 -8.62 -8.00 3.70
CA PRO A 78 -7.61 -9.06 3.57
C PRO A 78 -7.72 -10.17 4.63
N GLY A 79 -8.61 -10.03 5.62
CA GLY A 79 -8.73 -10.96 6.75
C GLY A 79 -8.88 -12.42 6.32
N ASN A 80 -8.07 -13.31 6.90
CA ASN A 80 -8.00 -14.75 6.59
C ASN A 80 -7.67 -15.12 5.12
N ARG A 81 -7.32 -14.15 4.28
CA ARG A 81 -7.00 -14.38 2.86
C ARG A 81 -5.56 -14.84 2.67
N ILE A 82 -5.35 -15.63 1.61
CA ILE A 82 -4.03 -15.92 1.07
C ILE A 82 -3.75 -14.88 0.01
N CYS A 83 -2.68 -14.13 0.18
CA CYS A 83 -2.32 -12.98 -0.64
C CYS A 83 -0.99 -13.18 -1.35
N ALA A 84 -0.76 -12.47 -2.45
CA ALA A 84 0.54 -12.29 -3.07
C ALA A 84 0.82 -10.79 -3.21
N ASP A 85 2.04 -10.38 -2.87
CA ASP A 85 2.53 -8.99 -2.99
C ASP A 85 3.65 -8.95 -4.02
N VAL A 86 3.37 -8.36 -5.20
CA VAL A 86 4.30 -8.29 -6.33
C VAL A 86 5.01 -6.95 -6.34
N GLY A 87 6.34 -6.99 -6.21
CA GLY A 87 7.17 -5.82 -5.98
C GLY A 87 7.20 -5.45 -4.50
N ALA A 88 7.33 -6.46 -3.63
CA ALA A 88 7.25 -6.30 -2.18
C ALA A 88 8.27 -5.30 -1.63
N SER A 89 9.46 -5.18 -2.22
CA SER A 89 10.52 -4.25 -1.79
C SER A 89 10.78 -4.39 -0.29
N THR A 90 10.75 -3.31 0.48
CA THR A 90 10.88 -3.32 1.94
C THR A 90 9.70 -3.95 2.66
N GLY A 91 8.59 -4.22 1.98
CA GLY A 91 7.43 -4.93 2.51
C GLY A 91 6.28 -4.05 2.97
N GLY A 92 6.14 -2.82 2.45
CA GLY A 92 5.07 -1.93 2.87
C GLY A 92 3.67 -2.50 2.64
N PHE A 93 3.42 -3.08 1.46
CA PHE A 93 2.15 -3.73 1.15
C PHE A 93 1.98 -5.03 1.95
N THR A 94 3.03 -5.84 2.02
CA THR A 94 3.05 -7.06 2.85
C THR A 94 2.68 -6.76 4.31
N ASP A 95 3.30 -5.74 4.94
CA ASP A 95 3.01 -5.35 6.32
C ASP A 95 1.56 -4.88 6.48
N CYS A 96 1.05 -4.11 5.52
CA CYS A 96 -0.34 -3.67 5.52
C CYS A 96 -1.31 -4.87 5.46
N LEU A 97 -1.08 -5.82 4.55
CA LEU A 97 -1.90 -7.04 4.44
C LEU A 97 -1.91 -7.84 5.75
N LEU A 98 -0.73 -8.00 6.39
CA LEU A 98 -0.60 -8.74 7.65
C LEU A 98 -1.30 -8.05 8.82
N GLN A 99 -1.22 -6.70 8.90
CA GLN A 99 -1.91 -5.91 9.91
C GLN A 99 -3.44 -5.95 9.73
N HIS A 100 -3.93 -6.18 8.49
CA HIS A 100 -5.35 -6.44 8.19
C HIS A 100 -5.73 -7.92 8.25
N GLY A 101 -4.91 -8.76 8.89
CA GLY A 101 -5.27 -10.13 9.20
C GLY A 101 -5.09 -11.13 8.06
N ALA A 102 -4.31 -10.81 7.01
CA ALA A 102 -3.98 -11.79 5.99
C ALA A 102 -3.41 -13.08 6.60
N ARG A 103 -3.93 -14.22 6.15
CA ARG A 103 -3.51 -15.56 6.63
C ARG A 103 -2.10 -15.91 6.15
N ARG A 104 -1.77 -15.51 4.93
CA ARG A 104 -0.46 -15.75 4.29
C ARG A 104 -0.20 -14.71 3.22
N VAL A 105 1.05 -14.28 3.09
CA VAL A 105 1.48 -13.35 2.04
C VAL A 105 2.73 -13.90 1.35
N TYR A 106 2.66 -14.13 0.04
CA TYR A 106 3.79 -14.41 -0.83
C TYR A 106 4.43 -13.08 -1.21
N ALA A 107 5.53 -12.71 -0.58
CA ALA A 107 6.24 -11.45 -0.84
C ALA A 107 7.28 -11.66 -1.96
N ILE A 108 6.95 -11.19 -3.16
CA ILE A 108 7.70 -11.46 -4.41
C ILE A 108 8.44 -10.21 -4.83
N ASP A 109 9.77 -10.30 -4.96
CA ASP A 109 10.61 -9.21 -5.47
C ASP A 109 11.84 -9.73 -6.21
N VAL A 110 12.34 -8.93 -7.17
CA VAL A 110 13.58 -9.21 -7.90
C VAL A 110 14.84 -8.90 -7.07
N GLY A 111 14.71 -8.05 -6.06
CA GLY A 111 15.79 -7.67 -5.16
C GLY A 111 16.18 -8.80 -4.21
N LYS A 112 17.31 -8.60 -3.53
CA LYS A 112 17.86 -9.54 -2.55
C LYS A 112 18.05 -8.85 -1.21
N GLY A 113 17.53 -9.45 -0.13
CA GLY A 113 17.77 -8.98 1.23
C GLY A 113 17.09 -7.64 1.54
N ILE A 114 16.11 -7.20 0.74
CA ILE A 114 15.47 -5.89 0.89
C ILE A 114 14.22 -5.90 1.78
N LEU A 115 13.56 -7.05 1.90
CA LEU A 115 12.38 -7.19 2.76
C LEU A 115 12.79 -6.95 4.21
N HIS A 116 12.01 -6.14 4.92
CA HIS A 116 12.29 -5.77 6.31
C HIS A 116 12.37 -7.01 7.22
N TRP A 117 13.36 -7.03 8.14
CA TRP A 117 13.66 -8.20 8.98
C TRP A 117 12.44 -8.70 9.79
N LYS A 118 11.58 -7.79 10.29
CA LYS A 118 10.34 -8.13 11.00
C LYS A 118 9.42 -9.01 10.15
N LEU A 119 9.29 -8.72 8.86
CA LEU A 119 8.44 -9.47 7.94
C LEU A 119 9.06 -10.82 7.57
N ARG A 120 10.39 -10.90 7.47
CA ARG A 120 11.09 -12.16 7.26
C ARG A 120 10.90 -13.16 8.39
N GLN A 121 10.67 -12.67 9.61
CA GLN A 121 10.45 -13.51 10.80
C GLN A 121 8.97 -13.85 11.02
N ASP A 122 8.04 -13.21 10.31
CA ASP A 122 6.61 -13.52 10.45
C ASP A 122 6.28 -14.85 9.73
N PRO A 123 5.78 -15.87 10.45
CA PRO A 123 5.50 -17.20 9.88
C PRO A 123 4.43 -17.18 8.78
N ARG A 124 3.68 -16.09 8.64
CA ARG A 124 2.69 -15.90 7.59
C ARG A 124 3.30 -15.42 6.27
N VAL A 125 4.56 -15.00 6.26
CA VAL A 125 5.25 -14.46 5.08
C VAL A 125 6.07 -15.55 4.40
N VAL A 126 5.81 -15.77 3.13
CA VAL A 126 6.65 -16.58 2.24
C VAL A 126 7.52 -15.64 1.43
N VAL A 127 8.80 -15.55 1.78
CA VAL A 127 9.76 -14.67 1.12
C VAL A 127 10.19 -15.26 -0.22
N MET A 128 9.94 -14.55 -1.31
CA MET A 128 10.30 -14.91 -2.68
C MET A 128 11.14 -13.80 -3.33
N GLU A 129 12.30 -13.54 -2.77
CA GLU A 129 13.29 -12.62 -3.33
C GLU A 129 14.08 -13.23 -4.49
N GLU A 130 14.88 -12.41 -5.20
CA GLU A 130 15.59 -12.79 -6.43
C GLU A 130 14.65 -13.46 -7.47
N THR A 131 13.35 -13.11 -7.40
CA THR A 131 12.29 -13.77 -8.15
C THR A 131 11.53 -12.76 -9.02
N ASN A 132 11.58 -12.96 -10.34
CA ASN A 132 10.81 -12.13 -11.24
C ASN A 132 9.42 -12.74 -11.45
N ALA A 133 8.41 -12.02 -10.98
CA ALA A 133 6.99 -12.43 -11.02
C ALA A 133 6.53 -12.90 -12.41
N ARG A 134 7.02 -12.27 -13.49
CA ARG A 134 6.63 -12.61 -14.88
C ARG A 134 6.96 -14.04 -15.29
N TYR A 135 7.86 -14.72 -14.57
CA TYR A 135 8.28 -16.09 -14.88
C TYR A 135 7.67 -17.14 -13.95
N ILE A 136 6.92 -16.72 -12.94
CA ILE A 136 6.26 -17.65 -12.01
C ILE A 136 5.02 -18.23 -12.69
N ARG A 137 5.10 -19.49 -13.06
CA ARG A 137 3.99 -20.20 -13.71
C ARG A 137 2.82 -20.50 -12.77
N ALA A 138 3.11 -20.74 -11.49
CA ALA A 138 2.11 -20.98 -10.45
C ALA A 138 2.73 -20.67 -9.08
N LEU A 139 1.89 -20.25 -8.13
CA LEU A 139 2.22 -20.25 -6.72
C LEU A 139 1.89 -21.62 -6.10
N PRO A 140 2.44 -21.96 -4.92
CA PRO A 140 2.15 -23.23 -4.26
C PRO A 140 0.67 -23.50 -4.02
N GLU A 141 -0.12 -22.45 -3.91
CA GLU A 141 -1.58 -22.49 -3.76
C GLU A 141 -2.23 -21.31 -4.49
N LYS A 142 -3.54 -21.38 -4.74
CA LYS A 142 -4.30 -20.26 -5.30
C LYS A 142 -4.41 -19.15 -4.26
N VAL A 143 -4.28 -17.90 -4.72
CA VAL A 143 -4.43 -16.72 -3.89
C VAL A 143 -5.78 -16.05 -4.17
N SER A 144 -6.35 -15.40 -3.16
CA SER A 144 -7.61 -14.68 -3.30
C SER A 144 -7.44 -13.16 -3.43
N LEU A 145 -6.24 -12.65 -3.15
CA LEU A 145 -5.89 -11.25 -3.35
C LEU A 145 -4.44 -11.13 -3.81
N VAL A 146 -4.21 -10.39 -4.89
CA VAL A 146 -2.88 -10.02 -5.35
C VAL A 146 -2.75 -8.51 -5.26
N THR A 147 -1.68 -8.02 -4.62
CA THR A 147 -1.28 -6.61 -4.66
C THR A 147 -0.08 -6.44 -5.58
N VAL A 148 -0.02 -5.31 -6.32
CA VAL A 148 1.06 -5.03 -7.27
C VAL A 148 1.56 -3.60 -7.07
N ASP A 149 2.81 -3.46 -6.61
CA ASP A 149 3.56 -2.20 -6.57
C ASP A 149 4.90 -2.34 -7.32
N ALA A 150 4.87 -2.93 -8.51
CA ALA A 150 6.07 -3.19 -9.29
C ALA A 150 6.61 -1.91 -9.98
N ALA A 151 7.93 -1.80 -10.05
CA ALA A 151 8.64 -0.74 -10.75
C ALA A 151 9.33 -1.28 -12.01
N PHE A 152 9.48 -0.42 -13.04
CA PHE A 152 10.18 -0.72 -14.29
C PHE A 152 9.59 -1.85 -15.14
N ILE A 153 8.34 -2.22 -14.90
CA ILE A 153 7.59 -3.22 -15.65
C ILE A 153 6.15 -2.72 -15.84
N SER A 154 5.58 -2.98 -17.02
CA SER A 154 4.17 -2.67 -17.28
C SER A 154 3.25 -3.71 -16.65
N LEU A 155 2.11 -3.27 -16.13
CA LEU A 155 1.03 -4.14 -15.66
C LEU A 155 0.52 -5.06 -16.76
N LYS A 156 0.60 -4.66 -18.04
CA LYS A 156 0.24 -5.50 -19.19
C LYS A 156 1.07 -6.78 -19.28
N ILE A 157 2.27 -6.81 -18.70
CA ILE A 157 3.12 -8.01 -18.62
C ILE A 157 2.71 -8.88 -17.42
N LEU A 158 2.29 -8.26 -16.31
CA LEU A 158 1.97 -8.98 -15.07
C LEU A 158 0.56 -9.56 -15.06
N LEU A 159 -0.45 -8.83 -15.56
CA LEU A 159 -1.85 -9.27 -15.53
C LEU A 159 -2.06 -10.69 -16.08
N PRO A 160 -1.49 -11.10 -17.23
CA PRO A 160 -1.62 -12.48 -17.71
C PRO A 160 -1.05 -13.53 -16.76
N VAL A 161 -0.07 -13.17 -15.94
CA VAL A 161 0.52 -14.06 -14.93
C VAL A 161 -0.37 -14.15 -13.71
N LEU A 162 -0.87 -13.00 -13.23
CA LEU A 162 -1.72 -12.94 -12.02
C LEU A 162 -2.97 -13.79 -12.16
N ARG A 163 -3.61 -13.82 -13.34
CA ARG A 163 -4.81 -14.63 -13.58
C ARG A 163 -4.59 -16.12 -13.32
N VAL A 164 -3.35 -16.60 -13.51
CA VAL A 164 -3.01 -18.01 -13.26
C VAL A 164 -2.91 -18.30 -11.76
N TRP A 165 -2.55 -17.30 -10.94
CA TRP A 165 -2.43 -17.48 -9.50
C TRP A 165 -3.75 -17.33 -8.76
N LEU A 166 -4.63 -16.46 -9.26
CA LEU A 166 -5.91 -16.16 -8.63
C LEU A 166 -6.85 -17.36 -8.58
N ALA A 167 -7.55 -17.50 -7.46
CA ALA A 167 -8.74 -18.32 -7.37
C ALA A 167 -9.89 -17.69 -8.17
N PRO A 168 -10.92 -18.43 -8.57
CA PRO A 168 -12.14 -17.85 -9.14
C PRO A 168 -12.76 -16.83 -8.18
N GLY A 169 -13.10 -15.64 -8.68
CA GLY A 169 -13.56 -14.51 -7.86
C GLY A 169 -12.44 -13.83 -7.06
N GLY A 170 -11.18 -14.18 -7.30
CA GLY A 170 -10.04 -13.53 -6.69
C GLY A 170 -9.83 -12.11 -7.20
N GLU A 171 -9.16 -11.29 -6.42
CA GLU A 171 -9.02 -9.86 -6.64
C GLU A 171 -7.58 -9.46 -6.87
N ALA A 172 -7.38 -8.41 -7.66
CA ALA A 172 -6.08 -7.77 -7.85
C ALA A 172 -6.18 -6.27 -7.55
N LEU A 173 -5.30 -5.78 -6.68
CA LEU A 173 -5.08 -4.36 -6.39
C LEU A 173 -3.74 -3.93 -7.00
N ALA A 174 -3.80 -3.19 -8.10
CA ALA A 174 -2.59 -2.81 -8.84
C ALA A 174 -2.34 -1.30 -8.79
N LEU A 175 -1.11 -0.92 -8.45
CA LEU A 175 -0.66 0.46 -8.53
C LEU A 175 -0.23 0.76 -9.98
N VAL A 176 -1.06 1.51 -10.69
CA VAL A 176 -0.76 1.99 -12.05
C VAL A 176 0.17 3.17 -11.94
N LYS A 177 1.36 3.04 -12.52
CA LYS A 177 2.42 4.05 -12.53
C LYS A 177 2.59 4.59 -13.94
N PRO A 178 2.06 5.78 -14.27
CA PRO A 178 2.09 6.29 -15.64
C PRO A 178 3.48 6.29 -16.27
N GLN A 179 4.51 6.57 -15.50
CA GLN A 179 5.90 6.60 -15.97
C GLN A 179 6.43 5.25 -16.47
N PHE A 180 5.82 4.14 -16.07
CA PHE A 180 6.21 2.79 -16.56
C PHE A 180 5.27 2.24 -17.62
N GLU A 181 4.12 2.90 -17.83
CA GLU A 181 3.09 2.49 -18.80
C GLU A 181 3.10 3.32 -20.07
N ALA A 182 3.54 4.59 -20.02
CA ALA A 182 3.49 5.53 -21.13
C ALA A 182 4.53 5.29 -22.23
N GLY A 183 5.44 4.31 -22.05
CA GLY A 183 6.53 4.02 -22.97
C GLY A 183 7.74 4.95 -22.82
N ARG A 184 8.87 4.55 -23.42
CA ARG A 184 10.17 5.21 -23.21
C ARG A 184 10.19 6.68 -23.64
N VAL A 185 9.57 7.01 -24.77
CA VAL A 185 9.60 8.38 -25.34
C VAL A 185 8.92 9.39 -24.40
N ALA A 186 7.74 9.04 -23.89
CA ALA A 186 7.00 9.92 -22.97
C ALA A 186 7.73 10.07 -21.61
N ALA A 187 8.29 8.98 -21.09
CA ALA A 187 9.07 9.01 -19.85
C ALA A 187 10.35 9.86 -20.00
N THR A 188 11.02 9.82 -21.13
CA THR A 188 12.26 10.60 -21.38
C THR A 188 11.97 12.10 -21.47
N ARG A 189 10.90 12.51 -22.14
CA ARG A 189 10.52 13.94 -22.26
C ARG A 189 10.28 14.60 -20.90
N GLY A 190 9.70 13.87 -19.94
CA GLY A 190 9.39 14.36 -18.59
C GLY A 190 10.48 14.10 -17.55
N GLN A 191 11.70 13.69 -17.94
CA GLN A 191 12.77 13.27 -17.01
C GLN A 191 12.30 12.21 -16.00
N GLY A 192 11.39 11.33 -16.43
CA GLY A 192 10.76 10.29 -15.61
C GLY A 192 9.56 10.77 -14.81
N VAL A 193 9.08 12.02 -15.00
CA VAL A 193 7.86 12.53 -14.35
C VAL A 193 6.82 12.87 -15.41
N ILE A 194 5.64 12.27 -15.27
CA ILE A 194 4.48 12.56 -16.12
C ILE A 194 3.53 13.45 -15.34
N ARG A 195 3.28 14.67 -15.85
CA ARG A 195 2.40 15.66 -15.21
C ARG A 195 1.12 15.90 -15.98
N GLU A 196 1.12 15.59 -17.27
CA GLU A 196 0.04 15.92 -18.18
C GLU A 196 -1.21 15.04 -17.92
N PRO A 197 -2.37 15.64 -17.58
CA PRO A 197 -3.59 14.87 -17.28
C PRO A 197 -4.08 14.04 -18.46
N ARG A 198 -3.93 14.55 -19.69
CA ARG A 198 -4.31 13.81 -20.91
C ARG A 198 -3.51 12.52 -21.05
N LEU A 199 -2.20 12.56 -20.74
CA LEU A 199 -1.34 11.38 -20.81
C LEU A 199 -1.67 10.39 -19.68
N HIS A 200 -2.00 10.89 -18.46
CA HIS A 200 -2.52 10.03 -17.40
C HIS A 200 -3.77 9.28 -17.84
N ARG A 201 -4.76 9.98 -18.45
CA ARG A 201 -5.98 9.34 -18.96
C ARG A 201 -5.67 8.29 -20.02
N GLN A 202 -4.82 8.63 -21.00
CA GLN A 202 -4.42 7.70 -22.06
C GLN A 202 -3.78 6.43 -21.50
N VAL A 203 -2.87 6.58 -20.54
CA VAL A 203 -2.22 5.46 -19.85
C VAL A 203 -3.23 4.59 -19.10
N LEU A 204 -4.07 5.21 -18.30
CA LEU A 204 -5.09 4.50 -17.54
C LEU A 204 -6.01 3.72 -18.46
N LEU A 205 -6.59 4.36 -19.48
CA LEU A 205 -7.44 3.68 -20.46
C LEU A 205 -6.72 2.49 -21.12
N GLY A 206 -5.45 2.68 -21.51
CA GLY A 206 -4.67 1.63 -22.14
C GLY A 206 -4.39 0.43 -21.22
N VAL A 207 -4.21 0.63 -19.91
CA VAL A 207 -4.01 -0.44 -18.93
C VAL A 207 -5.33 -1.12 -18.60
N LEU A 208 -6.39 -0.34 -18.35
CA LEU A 208 -7.71 -0.86 -17.96
C LEU A 208 -8.38 -1.64 -19.09
N SER A 209 -8.32 -1.15 -20.33
CA SER A 209 -8.82 -1.89 -21.50
C SER A 209 -8.03 -3.18 -21.73
N PHE A 210 -6.73 -3.19 -21.50
CA PHE A 210 -5.95 -4.41 -21.57
C PHE A 210 -6.33 -5.40 -20.45
N ALA A 211 -6.56 -4.91 -19.24
CA ALA A 211 -7.02 -5.76 -18.13
C ALA A 211 -8.35 -6.44 -18.46
N ASP A 212 -9.32 -5.70 -19.01
CA ASP A 212 -10.62 -6.23 -19.44
C ASP A 212 -10.45 -7.32 -20.52
N GLN A 213 -9.60 -7.10 -21.53
CA GLN A 213 -9.26 -8.10 -22.55
C GLN A 213 -8.63 -9.37 -21.96
N GLN A 214 -7.98 -9.28 -20.78
CA GLN A 214 -7.43 -10.42 -20.07
C GLN A 214 -8.45 -11.09 -19.14
N GLY A 215 -9.70 -10.61 -19.10
CA GLY A 215 -10.78 -11.11 -18.26
C GLY A 215 -10.77 -10.57 -16.82
N PHE A 216 -10.12 -9.42 -16.58
CA PHE A 216 -10.17 -8.71 -15.30
C PHE A 216 -11.26 -7.63 -15.34
N GLY A 217 -12.30 -7.78 -14.55
CA GLY A 217 -13.33 -6.75 -14.39
C GLY A 217 -12.89 -5.66 -13.42
N LEU A 218 -12.81 -4.42 -13.91
CA LEU A 218 -12.50 -3.26 -13.06
C LEU A 218 -13.70 -2.97 -12.14
N GLN A 219 -13.43 -2.93 -10.83
CA GLN A 219 -14.40 -2.62 -9.78
C GLN A 219 -14.21 -1.22 -9.20
N GLY A 220 -12.99 -0.68 -9.29
CA GLY A 220 -12.70 0.63 -8.75
C GLY A 220 -11.37 1.20 -9.22
N LEU A 221 -11.30 2.54 -9.23
CA LEU A 221 -10.10 3.30 -9.56
C LEU A 221 -10.03 4.53 -8.66
N VAL A 222 -8.90 4.75 -7.98
CA VAL A 222 -8.65 5.94 -7.18
C VAL A 222 -7.23 6.45 -7.41
N ARG A 223 -7.01 7.74 -7.19
CA ARG A 223 -5.67 8.32 -7.15
C ARG A 223 -5.01 7.95 -5.82
N SER A 224 -3.76 7.53 -5.85
CA SER A 224 -2.96 7.31 -4.64
C SER A 224 -2.85 8.60 -3.83
N PRO A 225 -3.00 8.54 -2.48
CA PRO A 225 -2.82 9.70 -1.61
C PRO A 225 -1.35 10.17 -1.57
N LEU A 226 -0.42 9.27 -1.91
CA LEU A 226 1.01 9.56 -1.95
C LEU A 226 1.51 9.58 -3.39
N LEU A 227 2.39 10.54 -3.65
CA LEU A 227 3.12 10.60 -4.90
C LEU A 227 4.26 9.58 -4.90
N GLY A 228 4.62 9.10 -6.07
CA GLY A 228 5.80 8.28 -6.29
C GLY A 228 7.11 9.03 -5.98
N PRO A 229 8.26 8.33 -5.95
CA PRO A 229 9.55 8.88 -5.47
C PRO A 229 10.00 10.17 -6.16
N LYS A 230 9.62 10.38 -7.43
CA LYS A 230 9.96 11.59 -8.20
C LYS A 230 8.79 12.58 -8.30
N GLY A 231 7.72 12.39 -7.51
CA GLY A 231 6.53 13.23 -7.55
C GLY A 231 5.52 12.83 -8.63
N ASN A 232 5.64 11.63 -9.21
CA ASN A 232 4.62 11.09 -10.13
C ASN A 232 3.30 10.83 -9.41
N ALA A 233 2.20 11.21 -10.05
CA ALA A 233 0.89 10.71 -9.67
C ALA A 233 0.81 9.20 -9.97
N GLU A 234 0.23 8.45 -9.05
CA GLU A 234 0.02 7.01 -9.16
C GLU A 234 -1.46 6.71 -8.89
N PHE A 235 -1.96 5.60 -9.43
CA PHE A 235 -3.38 5.26 -9.34
C PHE A 235 -3.54 3.82 -8.88
N LEU A 236 -4.52 3.56 -8.03
CA LEU A 236 -4.85 2.24 -7.51
C LEU A 236 -6.08 1.74 -8.25
N ALA A 237 -5.92 0.62 -8.95
CA ALA A 237 -6.99 -0.05 -9.69
C ALA A 237 -7.33 -1.36 -9.00
N TRP A 238 -8.62 -1.60 -8.76
CA TRP A 238 -9.16 -2.82 -8.19
C TRP A 238 -9.87 -3.62 -9.25
N PHE A 239 -9.48 -4.89 -9.39
CA PHE A 239 -10.01 -5.83 -10.35
C PHE A 239 -10.51 -7.10 -9.68
N VAL A 240 -11.49 -7.73 -10.28
CA VAL A 240 -11.94 -9.11 -9.95
C VAL A 240 -11.66 -10.03 -11.15
N TYR A 241 -11.25 -11.27 -10.89
CA TYR A 241 -10.98 -12.28 -11.93
C TYR A 241 -11.65 -13.63 -11.61
N PRO A 242 -12.37 -14.27 -12.58
CA PRO A 242 -12.77 -13.69 -13.85
C PRO A 242 -13.83 -12.60 -13.66
N GLY A 243 -13.85 -11.62 -14.56
CA GLY A 243 -14.83 -10.55 -14.55
C GLY A 243 -14.81 -9.75 -15.86
N GLY A 244 -15.76 -8.84 -16.00
CA GLY A 244 -15.82 -7.84 -17.06
C GLY A 244 -15.90 -6.44 -16.44
N ALA A 245 -15.57 -5.40 -17.21
CA ALA A 245 -15.72 -4.03 -16.74
C ALA A 245 -17.19 -3.68 -16.58
N GLU A 246 -17.57 -3.18 -15.42
CA GLU A 246 -18.89 -2.61 -15.18
C GLU A 246 -18.85 -1.10 -15.49
N GLY A 247 -19.56 -0.68 -16.53
CA GLY A 247 -19.67 0.73 -16.91
C GLY A 247 -18.60 1.23 -17.90
N ASP A 248 -18.65 2.53 -18.17
CA ASP A 248 -17.72 3.20 -19.10
C ASP A 248 -16.38 3.53 -18.43
N LEU A 249 -15.32 2.87 -18.87
CA LEU A 249 -13.95 3.13 -18.41
C LEU A 249 -13.54 4.59 -18.60
N SER A 250 -14.03 5.25 -19.67
CA SER A 250 -13.68 6.64 -19.97
C SER A 250 -14.26 7.60 -18.93
N GLU A 251 -15.50 7.36 -18.52
CA GLU A 251 -16.13 8.16 -17.45
C GLU A 251 -15.41 7.96 -16.11
N LEU A 252 -15.05 6.73 -15.76
CA LEU A 252 -14.39 6.42 -14.51
C LEU A 252 -12.98 7.07 -14.45
N VAL A 253 -12.23 6.98 -15.54
CA VAL A 253 -10.93 7.65 -15.68
C VAL A 253 -11.08 9.17 -15.64
N ALA A 254 -12.13 9.73 -16.26
CA ALA A 254 -12.39 11.17 -16.24
C ALA A 254 -12.66 11.72 -14.84
N ARG A 255 -13.33 10.95 -13.99
CA ARG A 255 -13.59 11.31 -12.56
C ARG A 255 -12.29 11.35 -11.74
N VAL A 256 -11.38 10.40 -11.98
CA VAL A 256 -10.13 10.28 -11.20
C VAL A 256 -9.05 11.25 -11.71
N VAL A 257 -9.07 11.58 -12.98
CA VAL A 257 -8.15 12.54 -13.62
C VAL A 257 -8.97 13.60 -14.34
N PRO A 258 -9.51 14.61 -13.64
CA PRO A 258 -10.19 15.71 -14.32
C PRO A 258 -9.23 16.43 -15.26
N LEU A 259 -9.70 16.76 -16.46
CA LEU A 259 -9.02 17.77 -17.28
C LEU A 259 -9.43 19.11 -16.71
N GLU A 260 -8.49 19.96 -16.33
CA GLU A 260 -8.79 21.35 -16.06
C GLU A 260 -9.54 21.90 -17.26
N ASN A 261 -10.74 22.43 -17.06
CA ASN A 261 -11.42 23.19 -18.08
C ASN A 261 -10.47 24.32 -18.44
N SER A 262 -9.94 24.32 -19.66
CA SER A 262 -9.27 25.52 -20.20
C SER A 262 -10.24 26.67 -20.06
N PRO A 263 -9.78 27.85 -19.60
CA PRO A 263 -10.62 29.01 -19.36
C PRO A 263 -11.38 29.46 -20.61
#